data_0ad35ee5975531970d6c34e2f873d55d
#
_entry.id   0ad35ee5975531970d6c34e2f873d55d
#
_cell.length_a   1.000
_cell.length_b   1.000
_cell.length_c   1.000
_cell.angle_alpha   90.00
_cell.angle_beta   90.00
_cell.angle_gamma   90.00
#
_symmetry.space_group_name_H-M   'P 1'
#
loop_
_entity.id
_entity.type
_entity.pdbx_description
1 polymer ?
#
loop_
_entity_poly.entity_id
_entity_poly.type
_entity_poly.pdbx_seq_one_letter_code
_entity_poly.pdbx_strand_id
1 'polypeptide(L)'
;AADEDEEEVDSGGKKAKIDYVDYESGSLNIVFKEKVKWKNPTVSVVDSNGESYSARITDTGGTSCEIHVKGLPSNMECTFTLAGVAVRDGGSFGTVKGYFDTPDIADDLIDEDDDDADDETVETKPSETSRAPETLTEAVKESVPSETKPSQTESAQSERAAEAKTESGTAESVD
;
A
#
# COMPACT_ATOMS: atom_id res chain seq x y z
N ALA A 1 -9.75 -11.09 32.40
CA ALA A 1 -10.62 -10.75 31.30
C ALA A 1 -10.87 -9.25 31.34
N ALA A 2 -10.11 -8.47 30.58
CA ALA A 2 -10.36 -7.06 30.37
C ALA A 2 -11.18 -6.95 29.09
N ASP A 3 -12.48 -6.79 29.25
CA ASP A 3 -13.35 -6.29 28.22
C ASP A 3 -13.00 -4.81 28.05
N GLU A 4 -12.14 -4.51 27.12
CA GLU A 4 -11.98 -3.17 26.62
C GLU A 4 -13.08 -2.94 25.60
N ASP A 5 -14.24 -2.54 26.10
CA ASP A 5 -15.28 -1.89 25.33
C ASP A 5 -14.71 -0.58 24.81
N GLU A 6 -14.12 -0.62 23.64
CA GLU A 6 -13.93 0.60 22.88
C GLU A 6 -15.31 1.02 22.39
N GLU A 7 -15.89 1.96 23.10
CA GLU A 7 -17.09 2.65 22.70
C GLU A 7 -16.82 3.38 21.38
N GLU A 8 -16.92 2.64 20.29
CA GLU A 8 -17.09 3.23 19.00
C GLU A 8 -18.41 3.96 18.98
N VAL A 9 -18.30 5.27 18.86
CA VAL A 9 -19.47 6.15 18.66
C VAL A 9 -20.18 5.66 17.41
N ASP A 10 -21.20 4.86 17.61
CA ASP A 10 -22.03 4.27 16.57
C ASP A 10 -22.82 5.39 15.88
N SER A 11 -22.26 5.87 14.81
CA SER A 11 -22.92 6.82 13.92
C SER A 11 -23.89 6.06 13.02
N GLY A 12 -24.88 5.38 13.61
CA GLY A 12 -26.14 4.91 13.03
C GLY A 12 -26.15 4.18 11.68
N GLY A 13 -25.01 3.87 11.09
CA GLY A 13 -24.90 3.20 9.80
C GLY A 13 -24.29 1.80 9.94
N LYS A 14 -24.72 0.86 9.10
CA LYS A 14 -24.10 -0.45 9.03
C LYS A 14 -22.63 -0.32 8.66
N LYS A 15 -21.75 -0.80 9.54
CA LYS A 15 -20.31 -0.87 9.27
C LYS A 15 -20.00 -2.03 8.35
N ALA A 16 -19.06 -1.85 7.44
CA ALA A 16 -18.55 -2.93 6.61
C ALA A 16 -17.84 -3.97 7.49
N LYS A 17 -18.20 -5.23 7.31
CA LYS A 17 -17.62 -6.36 8.05
C LYS A 17 -16.65 -7.11 7.15
N ILE A 18 -15.48 -7.42 7.68
CA ILE A 18 -14.48 -8.25 7.03
C ILE A 18 -14.93 -9.70 7.10
N ASP A 19 -14.79 -10.41 6.00
CA ASP A 19 -15.00 -11.85 5.90
C ASP A 19 -13.69 -12.59 6.17
N TYR A 20 -12.68 -12.28 5.37
CA TYR A 20 -11.32 -12.77 5.60
C TYR A 20 -10.27 -11.78 5.09
N VAL A 21 -9.06 -11.99 5.54
CA VAL A 21 -7.87 -11.23 5.15
C VAL A 21 -6.81 -12.24 4.75
N ASP A 22 -6.16 -11.99 3.63
CA ASP A 22 -5.06 -12.78 3.11
C ASP A 22 -3.87 -11.88 2.79
N TYR A 23 -2.67 -12.33 3.16
CA TYR A 23 -1.44 -11.60 2.88
C TYR A 23 -0.44 -12.50 2.18
N GLU A 24 -0.04 -12.12 0.99
CA GLU A 24 0.94 -12.83 0.19
C GLU A 24 1.88 -11.86 -0.53
N SER A 25 3.17 -12.07 -0.38
CA SER A 25 4.21 -11.37 -1.16
C SER A 25 4.09 -9.83 -1.21
N GLY A 26 3.68 -9.22 -0.10
CA GLY A 26 3.51 -7.77 -0.02
C GLY A 26 2.13 -7.25 -0.44
N SER A 27 1.23 -8.13 -0.85
CA SER A 27 -0.16 -7.81 -1.16
C SER A 27 -1.10 -8.29 -0.07
N LEU A 28 -1.87 -7.37 0.47
CA LEU A 28 -2.90 -7.64 1.46
C LEU A 28 -4.26 -7.58 0.78
N ASN A 29 -4.94 -8.72 0.73
CA ASN A 29 -6.28 -8.85 0.20
C ASN A 29 -7.30 -8.88 1.34
N ILE A 30 -8.24 -7.96 1.31
CA ILE A 30 -9.32 -7.87 2.29
C ILE A 30 -10.63 -8.16 1.58
N VAL A 31 -11.38 -9.15 2.06
CA VAL A 31 -12.69 -9.49 1.55
C VAL A 31 -13.75 -9.17 2.58
N PHE A 32 -14.81 -8.54 2.15
CA PHE A 32 -15.95 -8.13 2.98
C PHE A 32 -17.13 -9.08 2.83
N LYS A 33 -17.88 -9.27 3.90
CA LYS A 33 -19.10 -10.08 3.91
C LYS A 33 -20.23 -9.50 3.07
N GLU A 34 -20.21 -8.19 2.87
CA GLU A 34 -21.26 -7.46 2.17
C GLU A 34 -20.63 -6.60 1.07
N LYS A 35 -21.44 -6.20 0.10
CA LYS A 35 -21.00 -5.27 -0.94
C LYS A 35 -20.68 -3.91 -0.31
N VAL A 36 -19.54 -3.37 -0.64
CA VAL A 36 -19.03 -2.10 -0.14
C VAL A 36 -18.95 -1.03 -1.22
N LYS A 37 -18.94 0.19 -0.80
CA LYS A 37 -18.67 1.38 -1.60
C LYS A 37 -17.53 2.18 -0.97
N TRP A 38 -16.84 2.95 -1.78
CA TRP A 38 -15.61 3.63 -1.41
C TRP A 38 -15.75 5.14 -1.59
N LYS A 39 -15.13 5.89 -0.70
CA LYS A 39 -14.98 7.34 -0.80
C LYS A 39 -13.64 7.75 -0.20
N ASN A 40 -12.73 8.19 -1.07
CA ASN A 40 -11.38 8.59 -0.69
C ASN A 40 -10.72 7.59 0.27
N PRO A 41 -10.59 6.31 -0.12
CA PRO A 41 -10.10 5.30 0.79
C PRO A 41 -8.64 5.55 1.17
N THR A 42 -8.35 5.37 2.45
CA THR A 42 -7.00 5.45 3.00
C THR A 42 -6.71 4.21 3.84
N VAL A 43 -5.44 3.83 3.90
CA VAL A 43 -4.99 2.68 4.67
C VAL A 43 -3.75 3.03 5.48
N SER A 44 -3.67 2.48 6.67
CA SER A 44 -2.46 2.45 7.49
C SER A 44 -2.21 1.04 8.00
N VAL A 45 -0.95 0.65 8.08
CA VAL A 45 -0.52 -0.65 8.58
C VAL A 45 0.52 -0.43 9.66
N VAL A 46 0.34 -1.10 10.78
CA VAL A 46 1.19 -1.00 11.96
C VAL A 46 1.47 -2.41 12.47
N ASP A 47 2.69 -2.70 12.84
CA ASP A 47 3.05 -3.97 13.45
C ASP A 47 2.74 -4.03 14.95
N SER A 48 2.96 -5.19 15.55
CA SER A 48 2.78 -5.41 16.99
C SER A 48 3.69 -4.55 17.88
N ASN A 49 4.76 -3.99 17.33
CA ASN A 49 5.66 -3.07 18.02
C ASN A 49 5.23 -1.60 17.91
N GLY A 50 4.22 -1.31 17.09
CA GLY A 50 3.75 0.04 16.82
C GLY A 50 4.48 0.75 15.70
N GLU A 51 5.28 0.04 14.90
CA GLU A 51 5.94 0.60 13.74
C GLU A 51 4.99 0.68 12.53
N SER A 52 4.97 1.83 11.87
CA SER A 52 4.09 2.08 10.72
C SER A 52 4.79 1.77 9.41
N TYR A 53 4.09 1.11 8.51
CA TYR A 53 4.60 0.72 7.20
C TYR A 53 3.88 1.44 6.06
N SER A 54 4.61 1.66 4.98
CA SER A 54 4.04 2.28 3.79
C SER A 54 3.07 1.33 3.11
N ALA A 55 1.80 1.70 3.10
CA ALA A 55 0.71 0.95 2.50
C ALA A 55 -0.02 1.78 1.46
N ARG A 56 -0.41 1.16 0.36
CA ARG A 56 -1.15 1.80 -0.72
C ARG A 56 -2.25 0.88 -1.24
N ILE A 57 -3.45 1.41 -1.37
CA ILE A 57 -4.56 0.72 -2.00
C ILE A 57 -4.30 0.63 -3.50
N THR A 58 -4.28 -0.58 -4.05
CA THR A 58 -4.05 -0.86 -5.47
C THR A 58 -5.32 -1.16 -6.22
N ASP A 59 -6.28 -1.77 -5.55
CA ASP A 59 -7.60 -2.03 -6.11
C ASP A 59 -8.72 -1.90 -5.07
N THR A 60 -9.89 -1.46 -5.53
CA THR A 60 -11.10 -1.36 -4.72
C THR A 60 -12.26 -2.00 -5.46
N GLY A 61 -12.62 -3.19 -5.03
CA GLY A 61 -13.75 -3.95 -5.58
C GLY A 61 -15.06 -3.69 -4.84
N GLY A 62 -16.13 -4.31 -5.34
CA GLY A 62 -17.44 -4.26 -4.69
C GLY A 62 -17.52 -5.08 -3.40
N THR A 63 -16.62 -6.04 -3.19
CA THR A 63 -16.56 -6.92 -2.00
C THR A 63 -15.15 -7.14 -1.52
N SER A 64 -14.16 -6.54 -2.18
CA SER A 64 -12.75 -6.75 -1.87
C SER A 64 -11.93 -5.48 -2.01
N CYS A 65 -10.78 -5.46 -1.40
CA CYS A 65 -9.79 -4.40 -1.51
C CYS A 65 -8.40 -5.01 -1.52
N GLU A 66 -7.55 -4.58 -2.42
CA GLU A 66 -6.16 -4.97 -2.47
C GLU A 66 -5.26 -3.81 -2.03
N ILE A 67 -4.33 -4.10 -1.15
CA ILE A 67 -3.41 -3.14 -0.57
C ILE A 67 -2.00 -3.65 -0.75
N HIS A 68 -1.12 -2.85 -1.31
CA HIS A 68 0.30 -3.16 -1.36
C HIS A 68 1.01 -2.53 -0.17
N VAL A 69 1.73 -3.36 0.60
CA VAL A 69 2.50 -2.93 1.78
C VAL A 69 3.97 -3.23 1.56
N LYS A 70 4.82 -2.26 1.86
CA LYS A 70 6.27 -2.39 1.68
C LYS A 70 6.99 -2.52 3.01
N GLY A 71 8.00 -3.40 3.01
CA GLY A 71 8.98 -3.47 4.09
C GLY A 71 8.48 -4.14 5.35
N LEU A 72 7.39 -4.91 5.30
CA LEU A 72 6.95 -5.70 6.44
C LEU A 72 7.97 -6.77 6.79
N PRO A 73 8.30 -6.91 8.07
CA PRO A 73 9.11 -8.04 8.53
C PRO A 73 8.33 -9.35 8.39
N SER A 74 9.05 -10.45 8.30
CA SER A 74 8.45 -11.79 8.35
C SER A 74 8.05 -12.18 9.77
N ASN A 75 7.11 -13.11 9.88
CA ASN A 75 6.64 -13.68 11.13
C ASN A 75 6.21 -12.63 12.16
N MET A 76 5.40 -11.68 11.71
CA MET A 76 4.93 -10.56 12.50
C MET A 76 3.41 -10.39 12.38
N GLU A 77 2.76 -10.20 13.50
CA GLU A 77 1.36 -9.78 13.52
C GLU A 77 1.26 -8.29 13.22
N CYS A 78 0.41 -7.95 12.27
CA CYS A 78 0.17 -6.59 11.82
C CYS A 78 -1.29 -6.21 11.93
N THR A 79 -1.54 -4.96 12.20
CA THR A 79 -2.88 -4.36 12.21
C THR A 79 -3.01 -3.41 11.05
N PHE A 80 -4.08 -3.52 10.28
CA PHE A 80 -4.42 -2.51 9.29
C PHE A 80 -5.65 -1.71 9.72
N THR A 81 -5.68 -0.47 9.31
CA THR A 81 -6.80 0.44 9.48
C THR A 81 -7.17 0.99 8.11
N LEU A 82 -8.38 0.70 7.67
CA LEU A 82 -8.90 1.08 6.35
C LEU A 82 -10.06 2.04 6.54
N ALA A 83 -9.92 3.26 6.04
CA ALA A 83 -10.94 4.30 6.12
C ALA A 83 -11.59 4.57 4.76
N GLY A 84 -12.78 5.17 4.77
CA GLY A 84 -13.50 5.53 3.54
C GLY A 84 -14.26 4.37 2.91
N VAL A 85 -14.61 3.36 3.68
CA VAL A 85 -15.42 2.21 3.27
C VAL A 85 -16.79 2.24 3.94
N ALA A 86 -17.82 1.87 3.22
CA ALA A 86 -19.19 1.72 3.73
C ALA A 86 -19.89 0.53 3.08
N VAL A 87 -20.84 -0.05 3.76
CA VAL A 87 -21.75 -1.01 3.14
C VAL A 87 -22.55 -0.30 2.04
N ARG A 88 -22.68 -0.95 0.89
CA ARG A 88 -23.34 -0.36 -0.28
C ARG A 88 -24.78 0.05 -0.01
N ASP A 89 -25.49 -0.78 0.73
CA ASP A 89 -26.91 -0.60 1.03
C ASP A 89 -27.09 0.00 2.44
N GLY A 90 -27.10 1.33 2.50
CA GLY A 90 -27.43 2.07 3.72
C GLY A 90 -26.30 2.23 4.73
N GLY A 91 -25.05 1.95 4.35
CA GLY A 91 -23.90 2.16 5.22
C GLY A 91 -23.35 3.58 5.19
N SER A 92 -22.87 4.04 6.32
CA SER A 92 -22.08 5.27 6.46
C SER A 92 -20.61 4.96 6.22
N PHE A 93 -19.88 5.90 5.60
CA PHE A 93 -18.44 5.77 5.45
C PHE A 93 -17.75 5.82 6.80
N GLY A 94 -16.91 4.85 7.04
CA GLY A 94 -16.22 4.71 8.31
C GLY A 94 -14.88 4.03 8.16
N THR A 95 -14.37 3.61 9.29
CA THR A 95 -13.08 2.94 9.41
C THR A 95 -13.28 1.48 9.80
N VAL A 96 -12.53 0.60 9.16
CA VAL A 96 -12.49 -0.84 9.46
C VAL A 96 -11.08 -1.20 9.87
N LYS A 97 -10.95 -1.94 10.96
CA LYS A 97 -9.68 -2.50 11.44
C LYS A 97 -9.67 -4.02 11.26
N GLY A 98 -8.52 -4.55 10.96
CA GLY A 98 -8.28 -5.99 10.93
C GLY A 98 -6.84 -6.33 11.23
N TYR A 99 -6.59 -7.62 11.39
CA TYR A 99 -5.27 -8.16 11.71
C TYR A 99 -4.86 -9.15 10.63
N PHE A 100 -3.58 -9.26 10.42
CA PHE A 100 -2.99 -10.29 9.56
C PHE A 100 -1.57 -10.61 10.03
N ASP A 101 -1.13 -11.81 9.72
CA ASP A 101 0.22 -12.27 10.01
C ASP A 101 1.05 -12.28 8.73
N THR A 102 2.29 -11.86 8.83
CA THR A 102 3.24 -12.04 7.74
C THR A 102 3.85 -13.43 7.82
N PRO A 103 3.98 -14.14 6.68
CA PRO A 103 4.55 -15.49 6.67
C PRO A 103 6.00 -15.48 7.13
N ASP A 104 6.44 -16.59 7.65
CA ASP A 104 7.85 -16.81 7.94
C ASP A 104 8.58 -17.16 6.65
N ILE A 105 9.48 -16.29 6.23
CA ILE A 105 10.27 -16.48 5.01
C ILE A 105 11.26 -17.65 5.17
N ALA A 106 11.49 -18.09 6.41
CA ALA A 106 12.45 -19.17 6.67
C ALA A 106 11.97 -20.54 6.19
N ASP A 107 10.65 -20.72 6.02
CA ASP A 107 10.08 -22.02 5.62
C ASP A 107 10.07 -22.22 4.09
N ASP A 108 10.21 -21.14 3.33
CA ASP A 108 10.13 -21.20 1.86
C ASP A 108 11.49 -21.41 1.17
N LEU A 109 12.58 -21.50 1.95
CA LEU A 109 13.92 -21.72 1.45
C LEU A 109 14.47 -23.13 1.75
N ILE A 110 13.66 -24.01 2.33
CA ILE A 110 14.02 -25.40 2.52
C ILE A 110 13.30 -26.28 1.49
N ASP A 111 13.42 -25.93 0.23
CA ASP A 111 13.45 -26.96 -0.79
C ASP A 111 14.90 -27.42 -0.85
N GLU A 112 15.27 -28.19 0.12
CA GLU A 112 16.46 -29.04 -0.01
C GLU A 112 16.07 -30.13 -1.01
N ASP A 113 16.23 -29.82 -2.27
CA ASP A 113 16.48 -30.82 -3.26
C ASP A 113 17.80 -31.48 -2.85
N ASP A 114 17.68 -32.46 -1.98
CA ASP A 114 18.69 -33.48 -1.74
C ASP A 114 18.76 -34.32 -3.03
N ASP A 115 19.29 -33.71 -4.06
CA ASP A 115 19.72 -34.42 -5.23
C ASP A 115 21.00 -35.14 -4.81
N ASP A 116 20.82 -36.41 -4.46
CA ASP A 116 21.89 -37.41 -4.38
C ASP A 116 22.73 -37.31 -5.64
N ALA A 117 23.76 -36.48 -5.59
CA ALA A 117 24.78 -36.44 -6.59
C ALA A 117 25.59 -37.71 -6.46
N ASP A 118 25.22 -38.69 -7.28
CA ASP A 118 26.07 -39.77 -7.64
C ASP A 118 27.45 -39.22 -8.02
N ASP A 119 28.43 -39.55 -7.22
CA ASP A 119 29.84 -39.33 -7.39
C ASP A 119 30.30 -40.06 -8.66
N GLU A 120 30.27 -39.40 -9.77
CA GLU A 120 31.08 -39.79 -10.94
C GLU A 120 32.19 -38.77 -11.11
N THR A 121 33.35 -39.11 -10.52
CA THR A 121 34.62 -38.52 -10.78
C THR A 121 34.95 -38.56 -12.26
N VAL A 122 34.63 -37.49 -12.95
CA VAL A 122 35.22 -37.24 -14.28
C VAL A 122 36.41 -36.31 -14.10
N GLU A 123 37.56 -36.92 -14.15
CA GLU A 123 38.85 -36.25 -14.37
C GLU A 123 38.73 -35.38 -15.61
N THR A 124 38.47 -34.12 -15.46
CA THR A 124 38.62 -33.16 -16.54
C THR A 124 39.97 -32.49 -16.41
N LYS A 125 40.84 -32.98 -17.22
CA LYS A 125 42.09 -32.39 -17.66
C LYS A 125 41.95 -30.87 -17.82
N PRO A 126 42.83 -30.06 -17.22
CA PRO A 126 42.81 -28.63 -17.43
C PRO A 126 43.21 -28.29 -18.86
N SER A 127 42.28 -27.81 -19.62
CA SER A 127 42.57 -27.18 -20.89
C SER A 127 43.03 -25.77 -20.64
N GLU A 128 44.31 -25.60 -20.70
CA GLU A 128 44.94 -24.30 -20.87
C GLU A 128 44.45 -23.69 -22.18
N THR A 129 43.63 -22.68 -22.09
CA THR A 129 43.55 -21.73 -23.20
C THR A 129 43.48 -20.34 -22.57
N SER A 130 44.65 -19.90 -22.28
CA SER A 130 45.02 -18.52 -22.14
C SER A 130 44.88 -17.85 -23.51
N ARG A 131 43.94 -16.97 -23.64
CA ARG A 131 44.04 -15.73 -24.39
C ARG A 131 42.80 -14.88 -24.25
N ALA A 132 42.92 -13.91 -23.42
CA ALA A 132 42.08 -12.72 -23.47
C ALA A 132 42.53 -11.88 -24.68
N PRO A 133 41.66 -11.52 -25.59
CA PRO A 133 41.96 -10.44 -26.53
C PRO A 133 41.75 -9.11 -25.79
N GLU A 134 42.83 -8.40 -25.69
CA GLU A 134 42.80 -6.98 -25.42
C GLU A 134 42.01 -6.29 -26.54
N THR A 135 40.86 -5.84 -26.27
CA THR A 135 40.22 -4.87 -27.12
C THR A 135 40.12 -3.56 -26.34
N LEU A 136 41.10 -2.75 -26.55
CA LEU A 136 41.06 -1.34 -26.35
C LEU A 136 39.95 -0.78 -27.24
N THR A 137 38.83 -0.48 -26.68
CA THR A 137 37.89 0.43 -27.33
C THR A 137 37.81 1.64 -26.46
N GLU A 138 38.64 2.58 -26.78
CA GLU A 138 38.50 3.96 -26.44
C GLU A 138 37.21 4.46 -27.09
N ALA A 139 36.18 4.56 -26.34
CA ALA A 139 34.98 5.32 -26.68
C ALA A 139 34.88 6.51 -25.77
N VAL A 140 35.62 7.50 -26.12
CA VAL A 140 35.34 8.87 -25.65
C VAL A 140 34.04 9.29 -26.31
N LYS A 141 32.97 9.19 -25.60
CA LYS A 141 31.74 9.85 -25.97
C LYS A 141 31.52 10.97 -24.99
N GLU A 142 31.93 12.11 -25.42
CA GLU A 142 31.56 13.41 -24.90
C GLU A 142 30.05 13.50 -24.79
N SER A 143 29.54 13.40 -23.58
CA SER A 143 28.15 13.69 -23.29
C SER A 143 28.01 15.19 -23.14
N VAL A 144 27.44 15.80 -24.12
CA VAL A 144 26.99 17.19 -24.08
C VAL A 144 25.92 17.30 -22.99
N PRO A 145 26.13 18.15 -21.99
CA PRO A 145 25.06 18.42 -21.03
C PRO A 145 23.96 19.22 -21.74
N SER A 146 22.81 18.62 -21.85
CA SER A 146 21.60 19.32 -22.23
C SER A 146 21.29 20.36 -21.18
N GLU A 147 21.49 21.60 -21.54
CA GLU A 147 20.96 22.73 -20.80
C GLU A 147 19.45 22.69 -20.81
N THR A 148 18.88 22.22 -19.71
CA THR A 148 17.45 22.35 -19.48
C THR A 148 17.20 23.73 -18.94
N LYS A 149 16.78 24.60 -19.82
CA LYS A 149 16.27 25.90 -19.51
C LYS A 149 15.11 25.80 -18.51
N PRO A 150 15.18 26.44 -17.34
CA PRO A 150 14.04 26.48 -16.45
C PRO A 150 12.94 27.33 -17.06
N SER A 151 11.83 26.68 -17.31
CA SER A 151 10.60 27.37 -17.67
C SER A 151 10.11 28.11 -16.43
N GLN A 152 10.25 29.42 -16.46
CA GLN A 152 9.57 30.27 -15.50
C GLN A 152 8.08 30.19 -15.80
N THR A 153 7.38 29.49 -14.96
CA THR A 153 5.94 29.61 -14.90
C THR A 153 5.63 30.80 -14.04
N GLU A 154 5.34 31.88 -14.72
CA GLU A 154 4.79 33.07 -14.15
C GLU A 154 3.45 32.73 -13.50
N SER A 155 3.44 32.82 -12.18
CA SER A 155 2.25 32.70 -11.36
C SER A 155 1.35 33.90 -11.65
N ALA A 156 0.31 33.68 -12.41
CA ALA A 156 -0.76 34.64 -12.53
C ALA A 156 -1.53 34.69 -11.21
N GLN A 157 -1.28 35.69 -10.45
CA GLN A 157 -2.08 36.11 -9.33
C GLN A 157 -3.48 36.42 -9.82
N SER A 158 -4.42 35.55 -9.55
CA SER A 158 -5.82 35.86 -9.66
C SER A 158 -6.35 36.23 -8.29
N GLU A 159 -6.17 37.48 -7.95
CA GLU A 159 -6.94 38.11 -6.90
C GLU A 159 -8.40 38.19 -7.36
N ARG A 160 -9.22 37.38 -6.82
CA ARG A 160 -10.65 37.62 -6.86
C ARG A 160 -11.19 37.66 -5.45
N ALA A 161 -11.23 38.84 -4.92
CA ALA A 161 -12.01 39.20 -3.78
C ALA A 161 -13.48 38.94 -4.08
N ALA A 162 -14.04 37.91 -3.48
CA ALA A 162 -15.49 37.73 -3.41
C ALA A 162 -15.99 38.44 -2.17
N GLU A 163 -16.47 39.61 -2.36
CA GLU A 163 -17.27 40.35 -1.39
C GLU A 163 -18.60 39.61 -1.22
N ALA A 164 -18.75 38.87 -0.15
CA ALA A 164 -20.02 38.33 0.28
C ALA A 164 -20.73 39.40 1.12
N LYS A 165 -21.59 40.11 0.45
CA LYS A 165 -22.51 41.01 1.11
C LYS A 165 -23.61 40.21 1.81
N THR A 166 -23.49 40.12 3.12
CA THR A 166 -24.56 39.57 4.00
C THR A 166 -25.61 40.64 4.17
N GLU A 167 -26.72 40.47 3.51
CA GLU A 167 -27.89 41.26 3.77
C GLU A 167 -28.76 40.56 4.80
N SER A 168 -28.76 41.14 5.96
CA SER A 168 -29.60 40.79 7.10
C SER A 168 -31.05 41.14 6.77
N GLY A 169 -31.85 40.12 6.53
CA GLY A 169 -33.31 40.26 6.44
C GLY A 169 -33.97 40.17 7.83
N THR A 170 -34.29 41.27 8.38
CA THR A 170 -35.13 41.40 9.59
C THR A 170 -36.56 40.95 9.27
N ALA A 171 -36.99 39.86 9.84
CA ALA A 171 -38.40 39.50 9.87
C ALA A 171 -39.07 40.12 11.07
N GLU A 172 -39.85 41.12 10.82
CA GLU A 172 -40.76 41.74 11.74
C GLU A 172 -42.00 40.87 11.91
N SER A 173 -42.22 40.45 13.12
CA SER A 173 -43.43 39.75 13.53
C SER A 173 -44.42 40.78 14.04
N VAL A 174 -45.57 40.90 13.41
CA VAL A 174 -46.70 41.67 13.88
C VAL A 174 -47.88 40.76 14.18
N ASP A 175 -48.27 40.75 15.42
CA ASP A 175 -49.58 40.53 16.03
C ASP A 175 -50.49 39.43 15.45
#